data_2c075762a12594b0e59efa14112a5d77
#
_entry.id   2c075762a12594b0e59efa14112a5d77
#
_cell.length_a   1.000
_cell.length_b   1.000
_cell.length_c   1.000
_cell.angle_alpha   90.00
_cell.angle_beta   90.00
_cell.angle_gamma   90.00
#
_symmetry.space_group_name_H-M   'P 1'
#
loop_
_entity.id
_entity.type
_entity.pdbx_description
1 polymer ?
#
loop_
_entity_poly.entity_id
_entity_poly.type
_entity_poly.pdbx_seq_one_letter_code
_entity_poly.pdbx_strand_id
1 'polypeptide(L)'
;WNNSLRFMETVLRLAAIPDDGGVLIEYNIPSTSKRIDFVLSGHDDKGNANFVIVELKQWDKADATEKEDIVVAYTGGGLREVSHPSYQAYSYKKYLMDMNEAVYKKNLNPFSCAYLHNFSKRDPEPLLNVQYQDIVADTPVYFAEDADKLKRFLQKYVGKGMGREILYQ
;
A
#
# COMPACT_ATOMS: atom_id res chain seq x y z
N TRP A 1 -8.88 11.89 -4.35
CA TRP A 1 -7.82 11.15 -5.08
C TRP A 1 -6.61 12.04 -5.35
N ASN A 2 -6.80 13.24 -5.91
CA ASN A 2 -5.69 14.16 -6.17
C ASN A 2 -4.91 14.53 -4.90
N ASN A 3 -5.60 14.67 -3.77
CA ASN A 3 -4.95 14.95 -2.48
C ASN A 3 -4.07 13.77 -2.04
N SER A 4 -4.54 12.54 -2.23
CA SER A 4 -3.77 11.35 -1.89
C SER A 4 -2.47 11.28 -2.68
N LEU A 5 -2.50 11.60 -3.98
CA LEU A 5 -1.30 11.64 -4.82
C LEU A 5 -0.30 12.69 -4.34
N ARG A 6 -0.77 13.87 -3.91
CA ARG A 6 0.12 14.92 -3.38
C ARG A 6 0.87 14.44 -2.15
N PHE A 7 0.17 13.77 -1.24
CA PHE A 7 0.80 13.23 -0.04
C PHE A 7 1.82 12.15 -0.40
N MET A 8 1.51 11.29 -1.38
CA MET A 8 2.47 10.29 -1.85
C MET A 8 3.69 10.93 -2.50
N GLU A 9 3.52 11.94 -3.33
CA GLU A 9 4.65 12.68 -3.93
C GLU A 9 5.57 13.24 -2.86
N THR A 10 4.99 13.82 -1.82
CA THR A 10 5.77 14.35 -0.70
C THR A 10 6.57 13.26 -0.01
N VAL A 11 5.94 12.13 0.27
CA VAL A 11 6.62 10.99 0.90
C VAL A 11 7.75 10.45 0.03
N LEU A 12 7.51 10.30 -1.27
CA LEU A 12 8.54 9.82 -2.22
C LEU A 12 9.74 10.76 -2.26
N ARG A 13 9.49 12.07 -2.26
CA ARG A 13 10.54 13.08 -2.26
C ARG A 13 11.37 13.02 -0.97
N LEU A 14 10.69 12.91 0.17
CA LEU A 14 11.35 12.79 1.47
C LEU A 14 12.14 11.48 1.61
N ALA A 15 11.66 10.41 0.98
CA ALA A 15 12.35 9.13 0.96
C ALA A 15 13.56 9.11 0.03
N ALA A 16 13.72 10.14 -0.81
CA ALA A 16 14.79 10.22 -1.80
C ALA A 16 14.87 8.98 -2.69
N ILE A 17 13.71 8.49 -3.13
CA ILE A 17 13.65 7.35 -4.05
C ILE A 17 14.30 7.78 -5.37
N PRO A 18 15.26 6.99 -5.91
CA PRO A 18 15.93 7.33 -7.16
C PRO A 18 14.98 7.48 -8.35
N ASP A 19 15.32 8.36 -9.30
CA ASP A 19 14.50 8.64 -10.48
C ASP A 19 14.29 7.42 -11.37
N ASP A 20 15.17 6.43 -11.31
CA ASP A 20 15.06 5.19 -12.07
C ASP A 20 14.15 4.13 -11.37
N GLY A 21 13.51 4.51 -10.27
CA GLY A 21 12.47 3.70 -9.64
C GLY A 21 11.26 3.54 -10.56
N GLY A 22 10.67 2.35 -10.57
CA GLY A 22 9.43 2.10 -11.30
C GLY A 22 8.23 2.58 -10.50
N VAL A 23 7.31 3.30 -11.16
CA VAL A 23 6.08 3.78 -10.53
C VAL A 23 4.90 3.52 -11.45
N LEU A 24 3.87 2.89 -10.92
CA LEU A 24 2.57 2.74 -11.59
C LEU A 24 1.50 3.37 -10.70
N ILE A 25 0.66 4.19 -11.31
CA ILE A 25 -0.45 4.88 -10.63
C ILE A 25 -1.74 4.41 -11.27
N GLU A 26 -2.75 4.10 -10.44
CA GLU A 26 -4.05 3.62 -10.91
C GLU A 26 -3.94 2.40 -11.83
N TYR A 27 -3.11 1.44 -11.44
CA TYR A 27 -2.86 0.25 -12.23
C TYR A 27 -4.06 -0.70 -12.19
N ASN A 28 -4.64 -0.97 -13.35
CA ASN A 28 -5.72 -1.95 -13.48
C ASN A 28 -5.16 -3.36 -13.56
N ILE A 29 -5.59 -4.24 -12.65
CA ILE A 29 -5.18 -5.63 -12.68
C ILE A 29 -5.86 -6.32 -13.85
N PRO A 30 -5.09 -6.91 -14.79
CA PRO A 30 -5.68 -7.57 -15.98
C PRO A 30 -6.75 -8.59 -15.62
N SER A 31 -7.81 -8.63 -16.42
CA SER A 31 -8.94 -9.57 -16.28
C SER A 31 -9.75 -9.41 -14.99
N THR A 32 -9.63 -8.27 -14.32
CA THR A 32 -10.41 -7.96 -13.13
C THR A 32 -10.96 -6.54 -13.20
N SER A 33 -11.88 -6.20 -12.32
CA SER A 33 -12.35 -4.82 -12.12
C SER A 33 -11.53 -4.08 -11.07
N LYS A 34 -10.44 -4.69 -10.56
CA LYS A 34 -9.65 -4.15 -9.47
C LYS A 34 -8.58 -3.20 -9.98
N ARG A 35 -8.35 -2.11 -9.24
CA ARG A 35 -7.37 -1.10 -9.56
C ARG A 35 -6.50 -0.83 -8.33
N ILE A 36 -5.19 -0.92 -8.51
CA ILE A 36 -4.21 -0.62 -7.47
C ILE A 36 -3.87 0.87 -7.54
N ASP A 37 -3.97 1.58 -6.41
CA ASP A 37 -3.72 3.02 -6.39
C ASP A 37 -2.28 3.36 -6.75
N PHE A 38 -1.32 2.64 -6.19
CA PHE A 38 0.08 2.99 -6.34
C PHE A 38 0.97 1.74 -6.21
N VAL A 39 1.86 1.55 -7.18
CA VAL A 39 2.86 0.48 -7.14
C VAL A 39 4.24 1.07 -7.37
N LEU A 40 5.17 0.74 -6.50
CA LEU A 40 6.58 1.10 -6.63
C LEU A 40 7.40 -0.17 -6.82
N SER A 41 8.42 -0.08 -7.66
CA SER A 41 9.40 -1.15 -7.78
C SER A 41 10.81 -0.61 -7.64
N GLY A 42 11.71 -1.43 -7.19
CA GLY A 42 13.09 -1.05 -6.99
C GLY A 42 13.88 -2.17 -6.34
N HIS A 43 15.10 -1.83 -5.95
CA HIS A 43 15.99 -2.76 -5.27
C HIS A 43 16.25 -2.30 -3.85
N ASP A 44 16.46 -3.24 -2.95
CA ASP A 44 16.93 -2.93 -1.60
C ASP A 44 18.47 -2.88 -1.56
N ASP A 45 19.02 -2.64 -0.38
CA ASP A 45 20.48 -2.54 -0.18
C ASP A 45 21.22 -3.87 -0.37
N LYS A 46 20.50 -4.98 -0.41
CA LYS A 46 21.05 -6.32 -0.65
C LYS A 46 20.89 -6.76 -2.12
N GLY A 47 20.36 -5.90 -2.98
CA GLY A 47 20.17 -6.19 -4.39
C GLY A 47 18.92 -6.99 -4.71
N ASN A 48 18.01 -7.21 -3.75
CA ASN A 48 16.75 -7.89 -4.01
C ASN A 48 15.82 -6.99 -4.82
N ALA A 49 15.20 -7.56 -5.86
CA ALA A 49 14.19 -6.86 -6.66
C ALA A 49 12.84 -6.95 -5.94
N ASN A 50 12.27 -5.80 -5.62
CA ASN A 50 11.05 -5.70 -4.82
C ASN A 50 9.99 -4.84 -5.51
N PHE A 51 8.74 -5.10 -5.19
CA PHE A 51 7.68 -4.13 -5.44
C PHE A 51 6.87 -3.89 -4.17
N VAL A 52 6.34 -2.66 -4.07
CA VAL A 52 5.53 -2.23 -2.94
C VAL A 52 4.20 -1.68 -3.46
N ILE A 53 3.11 -2.22 -2.93
CA ILE A 53 1.77 -1.69 -3.18
C ILE A 53 1.42 -0.75 -2.03
N VAL A 54 0.95 0.45 -2.38
CA VAL A 54 0.42 1.41 -1.42
C VAL A 54 -1.05 1.68 -1.74
N GLU A 55 -1.92 1.26 -0.84
CA GLU A 55 -3.34 1.60 -0.91
C GLU A 55 -3.56 2.95 -0.25
N LEU A 56 -4.17 3.89 -0.96
CA LEU A 56 -4.40 5.25 -0.50
C LEU A 56 -5.85 5.44 -0.10
N LYS A 57 -6.09 5.94 1.10
CA LYS A 57 -7.44 6.25 1.61
C LYS A 57 -7.49 7.68 2.11
N GLN A 58 -8.60 8.36 1.83
CA GLN A 58 -8.85 9.73 2.31
C GLN A 58 -9.73 9.77 3.56
N TRP A 59 -10.04 8.62 4.13
CA TRP A 59 -10.86 8.56 5.34
C TRP A 59 -10.22 9.37 6.46
N ASP A 60 -11.05 10.03 7.26
CA ASP A 60 -10.60 10.71 8.48
C ASP A 60 -10.90 9.88 9.73
N LYS A 61 -11.76 8.88 9.64
CA LYS A 61 -12.05 7.95 10.72
C LYS A 61 -12.66 6.65 10.19
N ALA A 62 -12.54 5.60 10.98
CA ALA A 62 -13.19 4.32 10.74
C ALA A 62 -13.43 3.63 12.08
N ASP A 63 -14.38 2.69 12.11
CA ASP A 63 -14.68 1.90 13.28
C ASP A 63 -14.54 0.42 12.97
N ALA A 64 -14.26 -0.37 14.04
CA ALA A 64 -14.07 -1.79 13.91
C ALA A 64 -15.42 -2.52 13.76
N THR A 65 -15.39 -3.69 13.14
CA THR A 65 -16.45 -4.68 13.16
C THR A 65 -15.93 -5.96 13.82
N GLU A 66 -16.79 -6.93 14.02
CA GLU A 66 -16.38 -8.24 14.54
C GLU A 66 -15.65 -9.09 13.49
N LYS A 67 -15.73 -8.70 12.21
CA LYS A 67 -15.10 -9.44 11.11
C LYS A 67 -13.62 -9.08 10.99
N GLU A 68 -12.80 -10.07 10.64
CA GLU A 68 -11.33 -9.92 10.61
C GLU A 68 -10.79 -8.94 9.57
N ASP A 69 -11.56 -8.70 8.51
CA ASP A 69 -11.10 -7.91 7.37
C ASP A 69 -12.04 -6.77 6.99
N ILE A 70 -13.06 -6.52 7.79
CA ILE A 70 -14.10 -5.52 7.50
C ILE A 70 -14.11 -4.44 8.59
N VAL A 71 -14.24 -3.20 8.15
CA VAL A 71 -14.38 -2.02 9.01
C VAL A 71 -15.59 -1.21 8.55
N VAL A 72 -15.98 -0.22 9.34
CA VAL A 72 -17.01 0.74 8.95
C VAL A 72 -16.35 2.09 8.69
N ALA A 73 -16.58 2.66 7.51
CA ALA A 73 -16.09 3.97 7.16
C ALA A 73 -17.18 4.78 6.45
N TYR A 74 -17.04 6.10 6.48
CA TYR A 74 -17.93 6.99 5.74
C TYR A 74 -17.42 7.11 4.31
N THR A 75 -18.15 6.54 3.37
CA THR A 75 -17.79 6.53 1.95
C THR A 75 -19.04 6.58 1.09
N GLY A 76 -18.97 7.23 -0.05
CA GLY A 76 -20.10 7.34 -0.96
C GLY A 76 -21.33 8.00 -0.35
N GLY A 77 -21.15 8.92 0.60
CA GLY A 77 -22.24 9.68 1.23
C GLY A 77 -22.88 9.00 2.42
N GLY A 78 -22.33 7.90 2.95
CA GLY A 78 -22.88 7.22 4.11
C GLY A 78 -21.91 6.29 4.80
N LEU A 79 -22.29 5.79 5.98
CA LEU A 79 -21.52 4.78 6.70
C LEU A 79 -21.73 3.42 6.02
N ARG A 80 -20.64 2.72 5.73
CA ARG A 80 -20.67 1.42 5.05
C ARG A 80 -19.64 0.48 5.62
N GLU A 81 -19.95 -0.81 5.60
CA GLU A 81 -18.96 -1.84 5.83
C GLU A 81 -18.10 -1.95 4.58
N VAL A 82 -16.79 -1.83 4.76
CA VAL A 82 -15.79 -1.89 3.67
C VAL A 82 -14.59 -2.69 4.11
N SER A 83 -13.76 -3.09 3.16
CA SER A 83 -12.52 -3.80 3.48
C SER A 83 -11.59 -2.95 4.32
N HIS A 84 -10.97 -3.57 5.33
CA HIS A 84 -9.85 -2.95 6.03
C HIS A 84 -8.76 -2.58 5.02
N PRO A 85 -8.15 -1.39 5.11
CA PRO A 85 -7.16 -0.96 4.11
C PRO A 85 -5.98 -1.91 3.95
N SER A 86 -5.50 -2.49 5.05
CA SER A 86 -4.43 -3.50 4.99
C SER A 86 -4.86 -4.76 4.24
N TYR A 87 -6.08 -5.22 4.47
CA TYR A 87 -6.61 -6.37 3.75
C TYR A 87 -6.72 -6.10 2.25
N GLN A 88 -7.19 -4.92 1.88
CA GLN A 88 -7.32 -4.53 0.47
C GLN A 88 -5.95 -4.50 -0.23
N ALA A 89 -4.97 -3.86 0.39
CA ALA A 89 -3.60 -3.81 -0.15
C ALA A 89 -2.99 -5.22 -0.23
N TYR A 90 -3.19 -6.04 0.79
CA TYR A 90 -2.76 -7.44 0.79
C TYR A 90 -3.36 -8.23 -0.37
N SER A 91 -4.66 -8.07 -0.61
CA SER A 91 -5.36 -8.75 -1.71
C SER A 91 -4.75 -8.40 -3.06
N TYR A 92 -4.44 -7.13 -3.30
CA TYR A 92 -3.80 -6.68 -4.54
C TYR A 92 -2.39 -7.24 -4.66
N LYS A 93 -1.65 -7.29 -3.58
CA LYS A 93 -0.32 -7.92 -3.55
C LYS A 93 -0.40 -9.38 -3.99
N LYS A 94 -1.37 -10.14 -3.47
CA LYS A 94 -1.57 -11.54 -3.85
C LYS A 94 -1.90 -11.68 -5.34
N TYR A 95 -2.75 -10.83 -5.88
CA TYR A 95 -3.05 -10.85 -7.31
C TYR A 95 -1.80 -10.63 -8.16
N LEU A 96 -0.98 -9.65 -7.80
CA LEU A 96 0.26 -9.37 -8.55
C LEU A 96 1.27 -10.51 -8.43
N MET A 97 1.37 -11.12 -7.26
CA MET A 97 2.25 -12.30 -7.06
C MET A 97 1.85 -13.46 -7.96
N ASP A 98 0.57 -13.81 -7.93
CA ASP A 98 0.05 -14.94 -8.71
C ASP A 98 0.23 -14.68 -10.20
N MET A 99 -0.01 -13.46 -10.66
CA MET A 99 0.19 -13.06 -12.04
C MET A 99 1.66 -13.12 -12.45
N ASN A 100 2.56 -12.67 -11.58
CA ASN A 100 4.00 -12.70 -11.82
C ASN A 100 4.51 -14.14 -11.95
N GLU A 101 4.10 -15.03 -11.06
CA GLU A 101 4.48 -16.44 -11.10
C GLU A 101 3.95 -17.13 -12.35
N ALA A 102 2.70 -16.86 -12.74
CA ALA A 102 2.05 -17.50 -13.87
C ALA A 102 2.62 -17.06 -15.22
N VAL A 103 3.00 -15.79 -15.37
CA VAL A 103 3.33 -15.19 -16.67
C VAL A 103 4.81 -14.91 -16.81
N TYR A 104 5.45 -14.33 -15.82
CA TYR A 104 6.81 -13.80 -15.92
C TYR A 104 7.85 -14.67 -15.24
N LYS A 105 7.47 -15.48 -14.26
CA LYS A 105 8.36 -16.33 -13.47
C LYS A 105 9.57 -15.59 -12.90
N LYS A 106 9.40 -14.30 -12.60
CA LYS A 106 10.45 -13.47 -12.05
C LYS A 106 10.50 -13.60 -10.52
N ASN A 107 11.71 -13.52 -9.97
CA ASN A 107 11.91 -13.59 -8.54
C ASN A 107 11.75 -12.19 -7.90
N LEU A 108 10.50 -11.69 -7.86
CA LEU A 108 10.15 -10.42 -7.26
C LEU A 108 9.59 -10.64 -5.87
N ASN A 109 10.06 -9.85 -4.91
CA ASN A 109 9.56 -9.89 -3.54
C ASN A 109 8.46 -8.85 -3.36
N PRO A 110 7.25 -9.28 -2.96
CA PRO A 110 6.11 -8.37 -2.83
C PRO A 110 5.99 -7.82 -1.43
N PHE A 111 5.64 -6.54 -1.33
CA PHE A 111 5.33 -5.87 -0.08
C PHE A 111 4.09 -5.01 -0.28
N SER A 112 3.38 -4.73 0.79
CA SER A 112 2.18 -3.91 0.74
C SER A 112 2.01 -3.11 2.01
N CYS A 113 1.38 -1.95 1.90
CA CYS A 113 0.98 -1.11 3.01
C CYS A 113 -0.23 -0.26 2.61
N ALA A 114 -0.87 0.34 3.59
CA ALA A 114 -1.93 1.30 3.38
C ALA A 114 -1.53 2.65 3.99
N TYR A 115 -1.88 3.74 3.32
CA TYR A 115 -1.60 5.09 3.80
C TYR A 115 -2.89 5.89 3.87
N LEU A 116 -3.27 6.25 5.09
CA LEU A 116 -4.45 7.03 5.42
C LEU A 116 -4.00 8.44 5.80
N HIS A 117 -3.65 9.24 4.80
CA HIS A 117 -2.98 10.53 4.99
C HIS A 117 -3.84 11.57 5.72
N ASN A 118 -5.16 11.37 5.78
CA ASN A 118 -6.11 12.29 6.41
C ASN A 118 -6.64 11.77 7.74
N PHE A 119 -6.10 10.67 8.24
CA PHE A 119 -6.64 9.95 9.39
C PHE A 119 -5.70 10.11 10.59
N SER A 120 -6.11 10.87 11.61
CA SER A 120 -5.37 10.98 12.85
C SER A 120 -5.60 9.75 13.71
N LYS A 121 -4.52 9.09 14.10
CA LYS A 121 -4.57 7.86 14.89
C LYS A 121 -5.19 8.13 16.26
N ARG A 122 -6.21 7.34 16.63
CA ARG A 122 -6.85 7.40 17.94
C ARG A 122 -6.13 6.47 18.93
N ASP A 123 -6.42 6.61 20.21
CA ASP A 123 -5.89 5.74 21.27
C ASP A 123 -7.04 5.29 22.20
N PRO A 124 -7.51 4.02 22.10
CA PRO A 124 -7.09 2.98 21.16
C PRO A 124 -7.58 3.24 19.74
N GLU A 125 -6.83 2.74 18.78
CA GLU A 125 -7.17 2.88 17.37
C GLU A 125 -7.97 1.68 16.87
N PRO A 126 -9.23 1.85 16.42
CA PRO A 126 -10.05 0.73 15.98
C PRO A 126 -9.47 -0.09 14.83
N LEU A 127 -8.72 0.54 13.90
CA LEU A 127 -8.08 -0.20 12.80
C LEU A 127 -6.95 -1.12 13.25
N LEU A 128 -6.50 -0.98 14.49
CA LEU A 128 -5.45 -1.81 15.09
C LEU A 128 -6.00 -2.80 16.12
N ASN A 129 -7.32 -2.98 16.17
CA ASN A 129 -7.93 -3.93 17.09
C ASN A 129 -7.44 -5.37 16.85
N VAL A 130 -7.62 -6.22 17.84
CA VAL A 130 -7.07 -7.58 17.87
C VAL A 130 -7.46 -8.42 16.64
N GLN A 131 -8.67 -8.27 16.12
CA GLN A 131 -9.12 -9.01 14.93
C GLN A 131 -8.36 -8.66 13.67
N TYR A 132 -7.66 -7.51 13.64
CA TYR A 132 -6.88 -7.06 12.49
C TYR A 132 -5.38 -7.26 12.64
N GLN A 133 -4.93 -7.83 13.75
CA GLN A 133 -3.49 -7.93 14.05
C GLN A 133 -2.69 -8.66 12.99
N ASP A 134 -3.19 -9.77 12.48
CA ASP A 134 -2.47 -10.58 11.50
C ASP A 134 -2.31 -9.84 10.18
N ILE A 135 -3.38 -9.22 9.69
CA ILE A 135 -3.31 -8.50 8.41
C ILE A 135 -2.46 -7.23 8.52
N VAL A 136 -2.51 -6.53 9.65
CA VAL A 136 -1.68 -5.34 9.88
C VAL A 136 -0.21 -5.71 10.04
N ALA A 137 0.09 -6.87 10.60
CA ALA A 137 1.47 -7.35 10.70
C ALA A 137 2.08 -7.62 9.33
N ASP A 138 1.32 -8.21 8.40
CA ASP A 138 1.75 -8.42 7.02
C ASP A 138 1.80 -7.11 6.23
N THR A 139 0.75 -6.30 6.35
CA THR A 139 0.53 -5.10 5.55
C THR A 139 0.27 -3.92 6.49
N PRO A 140 1.30 -3.17 6.87
CA PRO A 140 1.14 -2.07 7.82
C PRO A 140 0.17 -0.99 7.32
N VAL A 141 -0.54 -0.38 8.27
CA VAL A 141 -1.34 0.81 8.01
C VAL A 141 -0.62 2.03 8.60
N TYR A 142 -0.45 3.06 7.78
CA TYR A 142 0.18 4.32 8.17
C TYR A 142 -0.88 5.42 8.20
N PHE A 143 -0.88 6.20 9.28
CA PHE A 143 -1.83 7.29 9.51
C PHE A 143 -1.20 8.63 9.12
N ALA A 144 -1.94 9.72 9.31
CA ALA A 144 -1.45 11.07 8.99
C ALA A 144 -0.10 11.38 9.67
N GLU A 145 0.07 10.93 10.91
CA GLU A 145 1.28 11.16 11.71
C GLU A 145 2.45 10.26 11.30
N ASP A 146 2.20 9.28 10.44
CA ASP A 146 3.15 8.20 10.15
C ASP A 146 3.88 8.38 8.81
N ALA A 147 3.87 9.58 8.21
CA ALA A 147 4.56 9.83 6.95
C ALA A 147 6.04 9.43 7.01
N ASP A 148 6.70 9.66 8.14
CA ASP A 148 8.10 9.28 8.33
C ASP A 148 8.29 7.76 8.38
N LYS A 149 7.37 7.05 8.98
CA LYS A 149 7.38 5.58 9.02
C LYS A 149 7.17 5.00 7.62
N LEU A 150 6.25 5.56 6.83
CA LEU A 150 6.04 5.16 5.44
C LEU A 150 7.31 5.43 4.62
N LYS A 151 7.93 6.59 4.79
CA LYS A 151 9.19 6.92 4.14
C LYS A 151 10.25 5.83 4.39
N ARG A 152 10.43 5.44 5.66
CA ARG A 152 11.41 4.40 6.01
C ARG A 152 11.06 3.03 5.43
N PHE A 153 9.79 2.70 5.37
CA PHE A 153 9.31 1.48 4.73
C PHE A 153 9.71 1.45 3.25
N LEU A 154 9.47 2.54 2.52
CA LEU A 154 9.82 2.63 1.11
C LEU A 154 11.34 2.59 0.90
N GLN A 155 12.11 3.30 1.72
CA GLN A 155 13.57 3.28 1.65
C GLN A 155 14.13 1.87 1.86
N LYS A 156 13.53 1.12 2.77
CA LYS A 156 13.97 -0.24 3.07
C LYS A 156 13.85 -1.18 1.87
N TYR A 157 12.77 -1.07 1.11
CA TYR A 157 12.47 -2.06 0.07
C TYR A 157 12.80 -1.61 -1.34
N VAL A 158 12.73 -0.32 -1.64
CA VAL A 158 12.94 0.18 -2.99
C VAL A 158 13.91 1.37 -3.05
N GLY A 159 14.67 1.60 -1.99
CA GLY A 159 15.51 2.79 -1.84
C GLY A 159 16.71 2.86 -2.76
N LYS A 160 17.10 1.77 -3.43
CA LYS A 160 18.27 1.74 -4.33
C LYS A 160 17.90 1.86 -5.82
N GLY A 161 16.61 1.98 -6.13
CA GLY A 161 16.16 2.27 -7.49
C GLY A 161 16.28 1.10 -8.46
N MET A 162 16.49 1.40 -9.75
CA MET A 162 16.51 0.47 -10.88
C MET A 162 15.19 -0.28 -11.07
N GLY A 163 14.09 0.31 -10.57
CA GLY A 163 12.78 -0.33 -10.58
C GLY A 163 12.12 -0.35 -11.94
N ARG A 164 12.49 0.54 -12.86
CA ARG A 164 11.94 0.54 -14.22
C ARG A 164 12.22 -0.77 -14.93
N GLU A 165 13.39 -1.32 -14.75
CA GLU A 165 13.76 -2.60 -15.33
C GLU A 165 12.84 -3.72 -14.85
N ILE A 166 12.38 -3.63 -13.60
CA ILE A 166 11.46 -4.62 -13.01
C ILE A 166 10.07 -4.54 -13.65
N LEU A 167 9.53 -3.32 -13.80
CA LEU A 167 8.15 -3.10 -14.27
C LEU A 167 7.98 -3.33 -15.77
N TYR A 168 8.99 -3.01 -16.57
CA TYR A 168 8.86 -2.94 -18.03
C TYR A 168 9.63 -4.02 -18.78
N GLN A 169 10.07 -5.04 -18.08
CA GLN A 169 10.69 -6.22 -18.71
C GLN A 169 9.71 -7.31 -19.11
#